data_716121b4177f058376ded9ded2525516
#
_entry.id   716121b4177f058376ded9ded2525516
#
_cell.length_a   1.000
_cell.length_b   1.000
_cell.length_c   1.000
_cell.angle_alpha   90.00
_cell.angle_beta   90.00
_cell.angle_gamma   90.00
#
_symmetry.space_group_name_H-M   'P 1'
#
loop_
_entity.id
_entity.type
_entity.pdbx_description
1 polymer ?
#
loop_
_entity_poly.entity_id
_entity_poly.type
_entity_poly.pdbx_seq_one_letter_code
_entity_poly.pdbx_strand_id
1 'polypeptide(L)'
;MVEIDQKFALSTPTGLGGNFPLKHDAPKGKHVCFVDNGNQYTELFRQGVKQATTALGWRLTVIQADQNVASSYGSAVTSSAQAGCDGVIMPSAQYANYQSQVPGAAKRGMVIVDANSSNKVGKGVVKVLSASKLQYYEGAATANVVLKHMAEHHPKGDVTIQTVMVPQFENVFKPILDGFKRQIAVGCGARCKVYTVNDDLSVATGPNPSAPFVAALQRNPETDYMIQSGVTDSGLVAALQQAGLKVPAIIGTAPLQSQLRDLQSSHPTTVAWVAQPFITYGWFMVDGLVRYWADDKPYDPWAHLPDVKWALYPSNVKDFVDGGQSAFPKGYQQLFESMWKI
;
A
#
# COMPACT_ATOMS: atom_id res chain seq x y z
N MET A 1 -22.37 21.18 -6.19
CA MET A 1 -21.78 20.41 -7.33
C MET A 1 -20.61 19.64 -6.78
N VAL A 2 -20.43 18.38 -7.16
CA VAL A 2 -19.26 17.60 -6.76
C VAL A 2 -18.13 17.91 -7.73
N GLU A 3 -16.95 18.22 -7.20
CA GLU A 3 -15.76 18.48 -8.00
C GLU A 3 -14.80 17.28 -7.92
N ILE A 4 -14.40 16.74 -9.05
CA ILE A 4 -13.46 15.63 -9.18
C ILE A 4 -12.15 16.16 -9.75
N ASP A 5 -11.10 16.13 -8.95
CA ASP A 5 -9.76 16.50 -9.41
C ASP A 5 -9.20 15.43 -10.34
N GLN A 6 -9.10 15.75 -11.63
CA GLN A 6 -8.64 14.84 -12.67
C GLN A 6 -7.18 14.38 -12.46
N LYS A 7 -6.38 15.12 -11.69
CA LYS A 7 -5.03 14.71 -11.30
C LYS A 7 -5.02 13.38 -10.53
N PHE A 8 -6.12 13.05 -9.83
CA PHE A 8 -6.28 11.81 -9.08
C PHE A 8 -7.27 10.85 -9.74
N ALA A 9 -7.55 11.05 -11.02
CA ALA A 9 -8.34 10.09 -11.79
C ALA A 9 -7.60 8.76 -11.87
N LEU A 10 -8.36 7.66 -11.81
CA LEU A 10 -7.84 6.31 -11.88
C LEU A 10 -8.11 5.74 -13.26
N SER A 11 -7.06 5.22 -13.88
CA SER A 11 -7.11 4.53 -15.17
C SER A 11 -6.42 3.17 -15.08
N THR A 12 -6.60 2.32 -16.08
CA THR A 12 -5.82 1.09 -16.20
C THR A 12 -4.34 1.45 -16.41
N PRO A 13 -3.42 1.00 -15.52
CA PRO A 13 -2.01 1.32 -15.66
C PRO A 13 -1.40 0.72 -16.94
N THR A 14 -0.69 1.53 -17.71
CA THR A 14 -0.08 1.14 -18.99
C THR A 14 1.45 1.11 -18.96
N GLY A 15 2.08 1.63 -17.89
CA GLY A 15 3.54 1.68 -17.81
C GLY A 15 4.04 2.03 -16.41
N LEU A 16 5.34 2.12 -16.25
CA LEU A 16 6.02 2.51 -15.01
C LEU A 16 6.33 4.03 -14.94
N GLY A 17 5.66 4.84 -15.76
CA GLY A 17 5.81 6.31 -15.79
C GLY A 17 7.07 6.79 -16.50
N GLY A 18 7.81 5.92 -17.14
CA GLY A 18 9.00 6.26 -17.91
C GLY A 18 10.01 5.13 -17.98
N ASN A 19 11.04 5.32 -18.80
CA ASN A 19 12.20 4.45 -18.89
C ASN A 19 13.42 5.22 -18.40
N PHE A 20 14.05 4.76 -17.32
CA PHE A 20 15.19 5.39 -16.67
C PHE A 20 16.37 4.41 -16.58
N PRO A 21 17.03 4.10 -17.71
CA PRO A 21 18.13 3.13 -17.73
C PRO A 21 19.24 3.55 -16.80
N LEU A 22 19.87 2.57 -16.16
CA LEU A 22 21.07 2.80 -15.36
C LEU A 22 22.19 3.39 -16.22
N LYS A 23 23.03 4.23 -15.62
CA LYS A 23 24.25 4.73 -16.27
C LYS A 23 25.27 3.62 -16.44
N HIS A 24 25.36 2.74 -15.46
CA HIS A 24 26.29 1.61 -15.39
C HIS A 24 25.50 0.29 -15.36
N ASP A 25 26.18 -0.82 -15.58
CA ASP A 25 25.57 -2.16 -15.47
C ASP A 25 25.05 -2.42 -14.05
N ALA A 26 24.00 -3.22 -13.95
CA ALA A 26 23.47 -3.65 -12.66
C ALA A 26 24.56 -4.40 -11.86
N PRO A 27 24.71 -4.13 -10.56
CA PRO A 27 25.66 -4.82 -9.70
C PRO A 27 25.44 -6.32 -9.68
N LYS A 28 26.51 -7.12 -9.62
CA LYS A 28 26.45 -8.59 -9.60
C LYS A 28 26.77 -9.15 -8.21
N GLY A 29 26.31 -10.37 -7.94
CA GLY A 29 26.70 -11.18 -6.78
C GLY A 29 26.22 -10.65 -5.43
N LYS A 30 25.17 -9.84 -5.39
CA LYS A 30 24.64 -9.27 -4.14
C LYS A 30 23.81 -10.26 -3.34
N HIS A 31 23.81 -10.08 -2.03
CA HIS A 31 22.96 -10.80 -1.09
C HIS A 31 21.98 -9.82 -0.43
N VAL A 32 20.71 -10.00 -0.67
CA VAL A 32 19.62 -9.15 -0.14
C VAL A 32 18.85 -9.91 0.93
N CYS A 33 18.58 -9.24 2.05
CA CYS A 33 17.61 -9.68 3.03
C CYS A 33 16.28 -8.94 2.83
N PHE A 34 15.17 -9.65 2.99
CA PHE A 34 13.83 -9.08 3.00
C PHE A 34 13.17 -9.37 4.36
N VAL A 35 12.67 -8.33 5.02
CA VAL A 35 11.97 -8.49 6.29
C VAL A 35 10.49 -8.75 6.03
N ASP A 36 10.07 -9.97 6.37
CA ASP A 36 8.68 -10.42 6.28
C ASP A 36 8.05 -10.35 7.69
N ASN A 37 7.02 -9.56 7.84
CA ASN A 37 6.33 -9.37 9.13
C ASN A 37 5.04 -10.21 9.26
N GLY A 38 4.83 -11.17 8.36
CA GLY A 38 3.67 -12.07 8.36
C GLY A 38 2.38 -11.43 7.81
N ASN A 39 2.43 -10.19 7.34
CA ASN A 39 1.28 -9.52 6.73
C ASN A 39 1.10 -9.98 5.27
N GLN A 40 -0.16 -10.12 4.81
CA GLN A 40 -0.45 -10.55 3.44
C GLN A 40 0.14 -9.61 2.37
N TYR A 41 0.29 -8.32 2.66
CA TYR A 41 0.94 -7.39 1.73
C TYR A 41 2.44 -7.60 1.65
N THR A 42 3.11 -7.93 2.77
CA THR A 42 4.55 -8.26 2.73
C THR A 42 4.82 -9.53 1.94
N GLU A 43 3.89 -10.49 1.93
CA GLU A 43 3.98 -11.64 1.04
C GLU A 43 3.99 -11.23 -0.45
N LEU A 44 3.11 -10.30 -0.86
CA LEU A 44 3.06 -9.79 -2.23
C LEU A 44 4.34 -9.02 -2.59
N PHE A 45 4.86 -8.18 -1.68
CA PHE A 45 6.16 -7.53 -1.87
C PHE A 45 7.28 -8.55 -2.01
N ARG A 46 7.29 -9.57 -1.15
CA ARG A 46 8.30 -10.64 -1.16
C ARG A 46 8.32 -11.40 -2.49
N GLN A 47 7.15 -11.67 -3.07
CA GLN A 47 7.07 -12.28 -4.41
C GLN A 47 7.77 -11.41 -5.45
N GLY A 48 7.52 -10.11 -5.47
CA GLY A 48 8.18 -9.17 -6.38
C GLY A 48 9.69 -9.07 -6.14
N VAL A 49 10.11 -8.98 -4.88
CA VAL A 49 11.53 -8.96 -4.50
C VAL A 49 12.23 -10.25 -4.95
N LYS A 50 11.59 -11.43 -4.77
CA LYS A 50 12.12 -12.71 -5.23
C LYS A 50 12.29 -12.74 -6.75
N GLN A 51 11.28 -12.28 -7.51
CA GLN A 51 11.38 -12.20 -8.97
C GLN A 51 12.55 -11.30 -9.41
N ALA A 52 12.63 -10.09 -8.85
CA ALA A 52 13.66 -9.11 -9.17
C ALA A 52 15.08 -9.59 -8.83
N THR A 53 15.28 -10.16 -7.63
CA THR A 53 16.58 -10.72 -7.24
C THR A 53 16.96 -11.93 -8.08
N THR A 54 16.00 -12.75 -8.51
CA THR A 54 16.24 -13.87 -9.43
C THR A 54 16.71 -13.38 -10.81
N ALA A 55 16.06 -12.35 -11.37
CA ALA A 55 16.45 -11.76 -12.64
C ALA A 55 17.89 -11.19 -12.61
N LEU A 56 18.31 -10.64 -11.47
CA LEU A 56 19.67 -10.12 -11.24
C LEU A 56 20.71 -11.20 -10.89
N GLY A 57 20.30 -12.46 -10.68
CA GLY A 57 21.19 -13.51 -10.18
C GLY A 57 21.67 -13.25 -8.74
N TRP A 58 20.91 -12.52 -7.92
CA TRP A 58 21.22 -12.19 -6.54
C TRP A 58 20.68 -13.24 -5.57
N ARG A 59 21.34 -13.38 -4.41
CA ARG A 59 20.84 -14.21 -3.33
C ARG A 59 19.80 -13.44 -2.51
N LEU A 60 18.69 -14.10 -2.16
CA LEU A 60 17.65 -13.57 -1.27
C LEU A 60 17.56 -14.42 -0.01
N THR A 61 17.54 -13.77 1.16
CA THR A 61 17.20 -14.37 2.45
C THR A 61 16.00 -13.67 3.04
N VAL A 62 14.99 -14.41 3.50
CA VAL A 62 13.83 -13.86 4.21
C VAL A 62 14.10 -13.91 5.70
N ILE A 63 13.97 -12.75 6.36
CA ILE A 63 14.10 -12.61 7.82
C ILE A 63 12.71 -12.33 8.38
N GLN A 64 12.29 -13.13 9.35
CA GLN A 64 10.97 -12.92 9.97
C GLN A 64 11.01 -11.80 11.01
N ALA A 65 9.96 -10.99 11.02
CA ALA A 65 9.62 -10.07 12.09
C ALA A 65 8.16 -10.30 12.50
N ASP A 66 7.78 -9.87 13.68
CA ASP A 66 6.39 -9.90 14.14
C ASP A 66 5.81 -8.47 14.05
N GLN A 67 4.78 -8.29 13.25
CA GLN A 67 4.13 -6.98 13.07
C GLN A 67 3.57 -6.39 14.37
N ASN A 68 3.26 -7.23 15.37
CA ASN A 68 2.74 -6.81 16.67
C ASN A 68 3.84 -6.49 17.68
N VAL A 69 5.12 -6.77 17.37
CA VAL A 69 6.27 -6.60 18.24
C VAL A 69 7.27 -5.60 17.64
N ALA A 70 7.21 -4.34 18.07
CA ALA A 70 8.03 -3.25 17.53
C ALA A 70 9.55 -3.57 17.52
N SER A 71 10.07 -4.20 18.58
CA SER A 71 11.50 -4.56 18.68
C SER A 71 11.95 -5.64 17.69
N SER A 72 11.01 -6.41 17.13
CA SER A 72 11.32 -7.48 16.15
C SER A 72 11.97 -6.91 14.88
N TYR A 73 11.63 -5.70 14.48
CA TYR A 73 12.21 -5.04 13.31
C TYR A 73 13.69 -4.69 13.51
N GLY A 74 14.07 -4.19 14.70
CA GLY A 74 15.47 -3.99 15.04
C GLY A 74 16.26 -5.29 15.10
N SER A 75 15.67 -6.34 15.65
CA SER A 75 16.24 -7.70 15.64
C SER A 75 16.42 -8.21 14.21
N ALA A 76 15.47 -7.97 13.32
CA ALA A 76 15.56 -8.36 11.90
C ALA A 76 16.73 -7.67 11.18
N VAL A 77 17.00 -6.38 11.44
CA VAL A 77 18.18 -5.68 10.90
C VAL A 77 19.47 -6.34 11.39
N THR A 78 19.54 -6.67 12.70
CA THR A 78 20.70 -7.36 13.29
C THR A 78 20.92 -8.74 12.67
N SER A 79 19.85 -9.53 12.53
CA SER A 79 19.89 -10.84 11.91
C SER A 79 20.31 -10.79 10.43
N SER A 80 19.85 -9.75 9.69
CA SER A 80 20.26 -9.51 8.30
C SER A 80 21.77 -9.26 8.19
N ALA A 81 22.34 -8.47 9.12
CA ALA A 81 23.77 -8.23 9.17
C ALA A 81 24.57 -9.49 9.53
N GLN A 82 24.05 -10.35 10.42
CA GLN A 82 24.66 -11.64 10.78
C GLN A 82 24.60 -12.65 9.63
N ALA A 83 23.52 -12.62 8.84
CA ALA A 83 23.38 -13.45 7.63
C ALA A 83 24.31 -13.01 6.49
N GLY A 84 25.05 -11.91 6.65
CA GLY A 84 25.96 -11.38 5.64
C GLY A 84 25.26 -10.77 4.45
N CYS A 85 24.09 -10.14 4.66
CA CYS A 85 23.39 -9.42 3.60
C CYS A 85 24.08 -8.10 3.28
N ASP A 86 24.22 -7.79 1.98
CA ASP A 86 24.71 -6.48 1.50
C ASP A 86 23.65 -5.40 1.66
N GLY A 87 22.37 -5.79 1.64
CA GLY A 87 21.25 -4.89 1.83
C GLY A 87 20.06 -5.58 2.49
N VAL A 88 19.24 -4.81 3.20
CA VAL A 88 17.99 -5.26 3.80
C VAL A 88 16.83 -4.36 3.42
N ILE A 89 15.72 -4.96 3.00
CA ILE A 89 14.49 -4.26 2.64
C ILE A 89 13.51 -4.34 3.82
N MET A 90 13.04 -3.16 4.27
CA MET A 90 12.12 -2.95 5.40
C MET A 90 10.80 -2.37 4.88
N PRO A 91 9.84 -3.20 4.43
CA PRO A 91 8.58 -2.71 3.90
C PRO A 91 7.65 -2.23 5.00
N SER A 92 7.11 -1.03 4.88
CA SER A 92 6.07 -0.43 5.75
C SER A 92 6.41 -0.34 7.25
N ALA A 93 7.64 -0.68 7.65
CA ALA A 93 8.08 -0.63 9.04
C ALA A 93 8.21 0.83 9.53
N GLN A 94 7.85 1.11 10.77
CA GLN A 94 8.13 2.41 11.37
C GLN A 94 9.63 2.55 11.64
N TYR A 95 10.24 3.67 11.22
CA TYR A 95 11.68 3.92 11.36
C TYR A 95 12.14 3.86 12.84
N ALA A 96 11.31 4.32 13.76
CA ALA A 96 11.57 4.26 15.18
C ALA A 96 11.86 2.84 15.69
N ASN A 97 11.31 1.80 15.03
CA ASN A 97 11.45 0.41 15.45
C ASN A 97 12.82 -0.21 15.11
N TYR A 98 13.61 0.44 14.22
CA TYR A 98 14.92 -0.09 13.78
C TYR A 98 16.04 0.96 13.68
N GLN A 99 15.75 2.24 13.95
CA GLN A 99 16.71 3.34 13.75
C GLN A 99 18.01 3.16 14.55
N SER A 100 17.95 2.54 15.74
CA SER A 100 19.12 2.30 16.58
C SER A 100 20.11 1.30 15.97
N GLN A 101 19.69 0.44 15.04
CA GLN A 101 20.52 -0.52 14.34
C GLN A 101 21.20 0.05 13.09
N VAL A 102 20.71 1.19 12.57
CA VAL A 102 21.22 1.78 11.32
C VAL A 102 22.73 2.06 11.35
N PRO A 103 23.32 2.66 12.43
CA PRO A 103 24.75 2.88 12.46
C PRO A 103 25.58 1.59 12.44
N GLY A 104 25.09 0.53 13.11
CA GLY A 104 25.73 -0.79 13.12
C GLY A 104 25.71 -1.46 11.76
N ALA A 105 24.58 -1.36 11.05
CA ALA A 105 24.43 -1.85 9.69
C ALA A 105 25.38 -1.12 8.73
N ALA A 106 25.41 0.20 8.76
CA ALA A 106 26.28 1.03 7.92
C ALA A 106 27.77 0.74 8.14
N LYS A 107 28.22 0.52 9.40
CA LYS A 107 29.61 0.12 9.69
C LYS A 107 30.01 -1.21 9.03
N ARG A 108 29.05 -2.09 8.77
CA ARG A 108 29.27 -3.37 8.08
C ARG A 108 29.08 -3.28 6.58
N GLY A 109 28.84 -2.09 6.04
CA GLY A 109 28.57 -1.84 4.63
C GLY A 109 27.18 -2.30 4.17
N MET A 110 26.28 -2.69 5.10
CA MET A 110 24.92 -3.10 4.77
C MET A 110 24.02 -1.89 4.57
N VAL A 111 23.30 -1.86 3.44
CA VAL A 111 22.33 -0.80 3.09
C VAL A 111 20.96 -1.19 3.59
N ILE A 112 20.25 -0.22 4.17
CA ILE A 112 18.84 -0.42 4.55
C ILE A 112 17.96 0.33 3.55
N VAL A 113 16.96 -0.37 3.00
CA VAL A 113 15.90 0.23 2.18
C VAL A 113 14.66 0.37 3.05
N ASP A 114 14.25 1.62 3.29
CA ASP A 114 12.94 1.96 3.87
C ASP A 114 11.94 2.12 2.72
N ALA A 115 10.96 1.23 2.65
CA ALA A 115 10.05 1.16 1.54
C ALA A 115 8.59 1.28 1.97
N ASN A 116 7.75 1.88 1.12
CA ASN A 116 6.31 2.02 1.33
C ASN A 116 5.97 2.66 2.69
N SER A 117 6.66 3.74 3.03
CA SER A 117 6.51 4.44 4.31
C SER A 117 6.57 5.96 4.14
N SER A 118 6.02 6.70 5.09
CA SER A 118 6.20 8.16 5.21
C SER A 118 7.33 8.55 6.18
N ASN A 119 8.14 7.59 6.62
CA ASN A 119 9.22 7.81 7.56
C ASN A 119 10.16 8.93 7.12
N LYS A 120 10.64 9.72 8.07
CA LYS A 120 11.82 10.59 7.90
C LYS A 120 13.04 9.78 8.30
N VAL A 121 13.79 9.31 7.31
CA VAL A 121 14.95 8.44 7.53
C VAL A 121 16.25 9.23 7.60
N GLY A 122 17.22 8.70 8.36
CA GLY A 122 18.56 9.27 8.50
C GLY A 122 19.54 8.81 7.42
N LYS A 123 20.78 9.27 7.54
CA LYS A 123 21.90 8.84 6.69
C LYS A 123 22.12 7.33 6.79
N GLY A 124 22.37 6.67 5.66
CA GLY A 124 22.57 5.21 5.59
C GLY A 124 21.29 4.40 5.30
N VAL A 125 20.19 5.10 5.07
CA VAL A 125 18.93 4.47 4.64
C VAL A 125 18.50 5.02 3.29
N VAL A 126 18.24 4.15 2.34
CA VAL A 126 17.66 4.45 1.03
C VAL A 126 16.16 4.42 1.14
N LYS A 127 15.50 5.50 0.74
CA LYS A 127 14.04 5.56 0.74
C LYS A 127 13.50 5.28 -0.66
N VAL A 128 12.56 4.36 -0.74
CA VAL A 128 11.84 4.04 -1.97
C VAL A 128 10.32 3.98 -1.71
N LEU A 129 9.51 4.20 -2.73
CA LEU A 129 8.05 4.13 -2.62
C LEU A 129 7.52 4.99 -1.47
N SER A 130 7.86 6.29 -1.48
CA SER A 130 7.48 7.20 -0.38
C SER A 130 5.96 7.28 -0.19
N ALA A 131 5.47 6.78 0.94
CA ALA A 131 4.05 6.79 1.26
C ALA A 131 3.46 8.20 1.35
N SER A 132 4.25 9.21 1.71
CA SER A 132 3.79 10.61 1.70
C SER A 132 3.39 11.12 0.31
N LYS A 133 3.79 10.44 -0.76
CA LYS A 133 3.30 10.68 -2.12
C LYS A 133 2.32 9.58 -2.55
N LEU A 134 2.78 8.33 -2.52
CA LEU A 134 2.05 7.16 -2.99
C LEU A 134 0.70 6.95 -2.30
N GLN A 135 0.71 6.87 -0.98
CA GLN A 135 -0.51 6.65 -0.20
C GLN A 135 -1.37 7.92 -0.15
N TYR A 136 -0.76 9.11 -0.20
CA TYR A 136 -1.52 10.35 -0.35
C TYR A 136 -2.35 10.36 -1.65
N TYR A 137 -1.73 9.97 -2.78
CA TYR A 137 -2.44 9.84 -4.06
C TYR A 137 -3.52 8.76 -4.02
N GLU A 138 -3.27 7.65 -3.34
CA GLU A 138 -4.28 6.60 -3.14
C GLU A 138 -5.49 7.12 -2.39
N GLY A 139 -5.27 7.84 -1.29
CA GLY A 139 -6.34 8.44 -0.51
C GLY A 139 -7.16 9.44 -1.34
N ALA A 140 -6.49 10.32 -2.08
CA ALA A 140 -7.14 11.29 -2.96
C ALA A 140 -7.93 10.62 -4.09
N ALA A 141 -7.37 9.58 -4.70
CA ALA A 141 -8.03 8.80 -5.74
C ALA A 141 -9.25 8.03 -5.20
N THR A 142 -9.14 7.47 -4.00
CA THR A 142 -10.27 6.81 -3.31
C THR A 142 -11.38 7.81 -3.02
N ALA A 143 -11.03 9.05 -2.61
CA ALA A 143 -12.01 10.11 -2.45
C ALA A 143 -12.74 10.45 -3.76
N ASN A 144 -12.03 10.47 -4.90
CA ASN A 144 -12.67 10.67 -6.21
C ASN A 144 -13.66 9.55 -6.56
N VAL A 145 -13.39 8.30 -6.19
CA VAL A 145 -14.35 7.19 -6.35
C VAL A 145 -15.60 7.45 -5.51
N VAL A 146 -15.44 7.88 -4.25
CA VAL A 146 -16.56 8.26 -3.37
C VAL A 146 -17.35 9.42 -3.98
N LEU A 147 -16.68 10.49 -4.41
CA LEU A 147 -17.32 11.69 -4.97
C LEU A 147 -18.11 11.35 -6.24
N LYS A 148 -17.60 10.48 -7.10
CA LYS A 148 -18.30 10.00 -8.30
C LYS A 148 -19.56 9.22 -7.89
N HIS A 149 -19.44 8.24 -7.02
CA HIS A 149 -20.59 7.46 -6.55
C HIS A 149 -21.63 8.34 -5.84
N MET A 150 -21.16 9.32 -5.04
CA MET A 150 -22.01 10.27 -4.36
C MET A 150 -22.78 11.17 -5.35
N ALA A 151 -22.17 11.59 -6.46
CA ALA A 151 -22.85 12.38 -7.48
C ALA A 151 -24.03 11.63 -8.13
N GLU A 152 -23.93 10.31 -8.23
CA GLU A 152 -24.93 9.42 -8.82
C GLU A 152 -26.04 9.06 -7.81
N HIS A 153 -25.69 8.83 -6.54
CA HIS A 153 -26.61 8.26 -5.54
C HIS A 153 -27.03 9.23 -4.43
N HIS A 154 -26.24 10.29 -4.15
CA HIS A 154 -26.50 11.31 -3.12
C HIS A 154 -26.29 12.72 -3.69
N PRO A 155 -27.03 13.13 -4.75
CA PRO A 155 -26.77 14.41 -5.42
C PRO A 155 -27.06 15.64 -4.54
N LYS A 156 -27.86 15.45 -3.47
CA LYS A 156 -28.23 16.49 -2.51
C LYS A 156 -28.11 15.95 -1.07
N GLY A 157 -28.04 16.89 -0.11
CA GLY A 157 -27.97 16.56 1.33
C GLY A 157 -26.55 16.40 1.85
N ASP A 158 -26.45 16.26 3.18
CA ASP A 158 -25.20 15.95 3.89
C ASP A 158 -24.85 14.48 3.70
N VAL A 159 -23.55 14.17 3.74
CA VAL A 159 -23.00 12.82 3.62
C VAL A 159 -22.02 12.58 4.75
N THR A 160 -22.18 11.47 5.45
CA THR A 160 -21.28 11.06 6.53
C THR A 160 -20.39 9.90 6.08
N ILE A 161 -19.07 10.07 6.22
CA ILE A 161 -18.05 9.14 5.74
C ILE A 161 -17.20 8.66 6.90
N GLN A 162 -17.15 7.35 7.11
CA GLN A 162 -16.23 6.70 8.02
C GLN A 162 -14.94 6.36 7.29
N THR A 163 -13.79 6.62 7.93
CA THR A 163 -12.47 6.16 7.49
C THR A 163 -11.82 5.31 8.57
N VAL A 164 -10.73 4.63 8.25
CA VAL A 164 -9.97 3.79 9.19
C VAL A 164 -8.53 4.27 9.35
N MET A 165 -7.99 4.13 10.55
CA MET A 165 -6.58 4.27 10.90
C MET A 165 -6.12 3.03 11.64
N VAL A 166 -5.01 2.43 11.20
CA VAL A 166 -4.28 1.40 11.95
C VAL A 166 -3.05 2.05 12.56
N PRO A 167 -3.01 2.30 13.88
CA PRO A 167 -1.95 3.09 14.52
C PRO A 167 -0.54 2.48 14.33
N GLN A 168 -0.42 1.17 14.32
CA GLN A 168 0.85 0.46 14.12
C GLN A 168 1.44 0.69 12.71
N PHE A 169 0.61 1.09 11.75
CA PHE A 169 0.98 1.46 10.39
C PHE A 169 0.65 2.93 10.08
N GLU A 170 0.74 3.82 11.07
CA GLU A 170 0.47 5.26 10.88
C GLU A 170 1.28 5.85 9.72
N ASN A 171 2.53 5.41 9.55
CA ASN A 171 3.42 5.82 8.46
C ASN A 171 2.91 5.47 7.05
N VAL A 172 1.89 4.61 6.95
CA VAL A 172 1.17 4.25 5.72
C VAL A 172 -0.23 4.88 5.69
N PHE A 173 -1.01 4.68 6.75
CA PHE A 173 -2.41 5.10 6.80
C PHE A 173 -2.61 6.61 6.90
N LYS A 174 -1.74 7.33 7.63
CA LYS A 174 -1.89 8.79 7.76
C LYS A 174 -1.82 9.52 6.41
N PRO A 175 -0.87 9.23 5.50
CA PRO A 175 -0.89 9.81 4.16
C PRO A 175 -2.16 9.50 3.35
N ILE A 176 -2.71 8.28 3.47
CA ILE A 176 -3.99 7.91 2.82
C ILE A 176 -5.11 8.84 3.33
N LEU A 177 -5.23 8.97 4.66
CA LEU A 177 -6.25 9.82 5.28
C LEU A 177 -6.08 11.29 4.92
N ASP A 178 -4.86 11.79 4.88
CA ASP A 178 -4.57 13.18 4.55
C ASP A 178 -4.99 13.47 3.09
N GLY A 179 -4.65 12.58 2.15
CA GLY A 179 -5.07 12.69 0.75
C GLY A 179 -6.59 12.59 0.58
N PHE A 180 -7.19 11.61 1.25
CA PHE A 180 -8.64 11.42 1.23
C PHE A 180 -9.40 12.63 1.76
N LYS A 181 -9.09 13.06 2.98
CA LYS A 181 -9.77 14.20 3.63
C LYS A 181 -9.62 15.49 2.83
N ARG A 182 -8.42 15.74 2.28
CA ARG A 182 -8.22 16.93 1.45
C ARG A 182 -9.09 16.88 0.19
N GLN A 183 -9.14 15.76 -0.51
CA GLN A 183 -9.91 15.65 -1.74
C GLN A 183 -11.42 15.69 -1.48
N ILE A 184 -11.90 15.09 -0.39
CA ILE A 184 -13.31 15.23 0.04
C ILE A 184 -13.62 16.69 0.36
N ALA A 185 -12.74 17.40 1.06
CA ALA A 185 -12.94 18.82 1.36
C ALA A 185 -13.03 19.68 0.09
N VAL A 186 -12.24 19.39 -0.93
CA VAL A 186 -12.31 20.11 -2.24
C VAL A 186 -13.59 19.76 -2.99
N GLY A 187 -13.93 18.46 -3.10
CA GLY A 187 -15.03 18.01 -3.96
C GLY A 187 -16.41 18.08 -3.33
N CYS A 188 -16.51 18.12 -2.00
CA CYS A 188 -17.79 18.06 -1.27
C CYS A 188 -17.97 19.24 -0.30
N GLY A 189 -16.89 19.83 0.20
CA GLY A 189 -16.94 20.92 1.18
C GLY A 189 -17.63 20.52 2.49
N ALA A 190 -18.40 21.45 3.05
CA ALA A 190 -19.08 21.27 4.33
C ALA A 190 -20.20 20.20 4.33
N ARG A 191 -20.64 19.77 3.15
CA ARG A 191 -21.65 18.70 3.04
C ARG A 191 -21.12 17.32 3.49
N CYS A 192 -19.81 17.10 3.44
CA CYS A 192 -19.20 15.84 3.82
C CYS A 192 -18.58 15.91 5.20
N LYS A 193 -19.11 15.12 6.11
CA LYS A 193 -18.53 14.91 7.44
C LYS A 193 -17.69 13.65 7.42
N VAL A 194 -16.41 13.77 7.78
CA VAL A 194 -15.48 12.63 7.80
C VAL A 194 -15.05 12.36 9.24
N TYR A 195 -15.28 11.13 9.73
CA TYR A 195 -14.72 10.66 10.99
C TYR A 195 -13.85 9.43 10.79
N THR A 196 -12.97 9.16 11.76
CA THR A 196 -11.98 8.09 11.65
C THR A 196 -12.15 7.11 12.80
N VAL A 197 -12.17 5.82 12.49
CA VAL A 197 -12.11 4.73 13.46
C VAL A 197 -10.65 4.30 13.57
N ASN A 198 -10.12 4.27 14.81
CA ASN A 198 -8.86 3.62 15.08
C ASN A 198 -9.10 2.13 15.24
N ASP A 199 -8.47 1.34 14.39
CA ASP A 199 -8.51 -0.12 14.42
C ASP A 199 -7.12 -0.63 14.79
N ASP A 200 -6.96 -1.01 16.07
CA ASP A 200 -5.71 -1.57 16.55
C ASP A 200 -5.39 -2.87 15.82
N LEU A 201 -4.13 -3.05 15.41
CA LEU A 201 -3.71 -4.22 14.64
C LEU A 201 -4.04 -5.54 15.35
N SER A 202 -3.93 -5.57 16.68
CA SER A 202 -4.29 -6.75 17.48
C SER A 202 -5.77 -7.08 17.43
N VAL A 203 -6.62 -6.08 17.22
CA VAL A 203 -8.07 -6.25 16.99
C VAL A 203 -8.31 -6.65 15.53
N ALA A 204 -7.72 -5.95 14.56
CA ALA A 204 -7.87 -6.21 13.13
C ALA A 204 -7.46 -7.65 12.73
N THR A 205 -6.47 -8.23 13.45
CA THR A 205 -6.01 -9.60 13.26
C THR A 205 -6.54 -10.60 14.30
N GLY A 206 -7.39 -10.13 15.21
CA GLY A 206 -7.97 -10.90 16.29
C GLY A 206 -9.26 -11.65 15.91
N PRO A 207 -9.94 -12.24 16.89
CA PRO A 207 -11.15 -13.05 16.67
C PRO A 207 -12.38 -12.22 16.30
N ASN A 208 -12.38 -10.92 16.56
CA ASN A 208 -13.52 -10.02 16.27
C ASN A 208 -13.05 -8.71 15.61
N PRO A 209 -12.53 -8.79 14.38
CA PRO A 209 -11.93 -7.63 13.70
C PRO A 209 -12.93 -6.52 13.37
N SER A 210 -14.21 -6.83 13.26
CA SER A 210 -15.25 -5.87 12.89
C SER A 210 -15.82 -5.07 14.08
N ALA A 211 -15.47 -5.41 15.33
CA ALA A 211 -16.07 -4.79 16.51
C ALA A 211 -15.93 -3.26 16.59
N PRO A 212 -14.77 -2.64 16.25
CA PRO A 212 -14.64 -1.20 16.28
C PRO A 212 -15.57 -0.48 15.30
N PHE A 213 -15.82 -1.11 14.14
CA PHE A 213 -16.69 -0.57 13.08
C PHE A 213 -18.16 -0.67 13.45
N VAL A 214 -18.58 -1.82 14.00
CA VAL A 214 -19.95 -2.02 14.53
C VAL A 214 -20.25 -0.96 15.60
N ALA A 215 -19.37 -0.79 16.58
CA ALA A 215 -19.51 0.20 17.63
C ALA A 215 -19.52 1.65 17.10
N ALA A 216 -18.74 1.94 16.07
CA ALA A 216 -18.71 3.24 15.43
C ALA A 216 -20.01 3.55 14.68
N LEU A 217 -20.56 2.58 13.95
CA LEU A 217 -21.85 2.72 13.25
C LEU A 217 -23.03 2.85 14.23
N GLN A 218 -23.01 2.14 15.35
CA GLN A 218 -24.03 2.32 16.38
C GLN A 218 -24.08 3.76 16.93
N ARG A 219 -22.92 4.44 16.99
CA ARG A 219 -22.84 5.84 17.41
C ARG A 219 -23.14 6.84 16.27
N ASN A 220 -22.98 6.42 15.01
CA ASN A 220 -23.16 7.25 13.81
C ASN A 220 -24.03 6.48 12.78
N PRO A 221 -25.30 6.23 13.10
CA PRO A 221 -26.16 5.39 12.23
C PRO A 221 -26.48 6.03 10.87
N GLU A 222 -26.23 7.32 10.72
CA GLU A 222 -26.38 8.08 9.47
C GLU A 222 -25.20 7.93 8.51
N THR A 223 -24.22 7.08 8.81
CA THR A 223 -23.05 6.87 7.95
C THR A 223 -23.47 6.34 6.58
N ASP A 224 -23.09 7.06 5.52
CA ASP A 224 -23.40 6.71 4.13
C ASP A 224 -22.30 5.88 3.48
N TYR A 225 -21.03 6.15 3.85
CA TYR A 225 -19.85 5.51 3.29
C TYR A 225 -18.90 4.99 4.36
N MET A 226 -18.31 3.82 4.10
CA MET A 226 -17.19 3.28 4.86
C MET A 226 -15.99 3.09 3.94
N ILE A 227 -14.84 3.68 4.34
CA ILE A 227 -13.58 3.53 3.63
C ILE A 227 -12.74 2.50 4.37
N GLN A 228 -12.47 1.37 3.71
CA GLN A 228 -11.80 0.21 4.28
C GLN A 228 -10.46 -0.08 3.62
N SER A 229 -9.63 -0.86 4.29
CA SER A 229 -8.45 -1.51 3.73
C SER A 229 -8.70 -3.01 3.65
N GLY A 230 -8.04 -3.71 2.75
CA GLY A 230 -8.18 -5.17 2.64
C GLY A 230 -7.92 -5.91 3.96
N VAL A 231 -7.07 -5.39 4.86
CA VAL A 231 -6.83 -6.01 6.18
C VAL A 231 -7.92 -5.71 7.20
N THR A 232 -8.69 -4.64 7.04
CA THR A 232 -9.71 -4.21 8.02
C THR A 232 -11.13 -4.61 7.63
N ASP A 233 -11.32 -5.20 6.45
CA ASP A 233 -12.64 -5.54 5.89
C ASP A 233 -13.09 -6.98 6.19
N SER A 234 -12.28 -7.77 6.90
CA SER A 234 -12.59 -9.18 7.10
C SER A 234 -13.88 -9.39 7.92
N GLY A 235 -14.92 -9.95 7.27
CA GLY A 235 -16.20 -10.25 7.91
C GLY A 235 -17.06 -9.04 8.28
N LEU A 236 -16.68 -7.82 7.86
CA LEU A 236 -17.35 -6.59 8.25
C LEU A 236 -18.84 -6.57 7.89
N VAL A 237 -19.20 -6.89 6.65
CA VAL A 237 -20.61 -6.87 6.20
C VAL A 237 -21.46 -7.81 7.03
N ALA A 238 -20.98 -9.04 7.27
CA ALA A 238 -21.70 -10.02 8.08
C ALA A 238 -21.89 -9.54 9.53
N ALA A 239 -20.85 -8.92 10.12
CA ALA A 239 -20.93 -8.39 11.49
C ALA A 239 -21.93 -7.24 11.60
N LEU A 240 -21.98 -6.33 10.62
CA LEU A 240 -22.96 -5.23 10.57
C LEU A 240 -24.39 -5.77 10.45
N GLN A 241 -24.62 -6.76 9.58
CA GLN A 241 -25.93 -7.41 9.41
C GLN A 241 -26.38 -8.14 10.67
N GLN A 242 -25.48 -8.88 11.33
CA GLN A 242 -25.76 -9.54 12.61
C GLN A 242 -26.11 -8.56 13.72
N ALA A 243 -25.51 -7.36 13.70
CA ALA A 243 -25.83 -6.27 14.63
C ALA A 243 -27.14 -5.53 14.27
N GLY A 244 -27.84 -5.91 13.19
CA GLY A 244 -29.06 -5.23 12.72
C GLY A 244 -28.82 -3.84 12.16
N LEU A 245 -27.59 -3.53 11.74
CA LEU A 245 -27.22 -2.22 11.22
C LEU A 245 -27.39 -2.16 9.69
N LYS A 246 -27.76 -0.98 9.19
CA LYS A 246 -27.69 -0.70 7.76
C LYS A 246 -26.21 -0.74 7.32
N VAL A 247 -25.91 -1.49 6.28
CA VAL A 247 -24.58 -1.52 5.68
C VAL A 247 -24.41 -0.28 4.80
N PRO A 248 -23.46 0.61 5.10
CA PRO A 248 -23.13 1.74 4.22
C PRO A 248 -22.50 1.29 2.90
N ALA A 249 -22.37 2.21 1.94
CA ALA A 249 -21.59 1.94 0.74
C ALA A 249 -20.10 1.77 1.11
N ILE A 250 -19.55 0.59 0.88
CA ILE A 250 -18.13 0.28 1.17
C ILE A 250 -17.29 0.54 -0.08
N ILE A 251 -16.25 1.36 0.08
CA ILE A 251 -15.21 1.60 -0.92
C ILE A 251 -13.87 1.33 -0.23
N GLY A 252 -13.04 0.52 -0.84
CA GLY A 252 -11.80 0.09 -0.19
C GLY A 252 -10.52 0.47 -0.94
N THR A 253 -9.41 0.33 -0.22
CA THR A 253 -8.05 0.45 -0.75
C THR A 253 -7.32 -0.86 -0.58
N ALA A 254 -6.38 -1.15 -1.48
CA ALA A 254 -5.49 -2.29 -1.36
C ALA A 254 -6.24 -3.64 -1.18
N PRO A 255 -7.09 -4.06 -2.14
CA PRO A 255 -7.87 -5.29 -2.00
C PRO A 255 -6.97 -6.53 -1.94
N LEU A 256 -7.35 -7.46 -1.10
CA LEU A 256 -6.82 -8.83 -1.05
C LEU A 256 -7.74 -9.79 -1.83
N GLN A 257 -7.38 -11.07 -1.89
CA GLN A 257 -8.09 -12.06 -2.70
C GLN A 257 -9.59 -12.21 -2.34
N SER A 258 -9.94 -12.04 -1.07
CA SER A 258 -11.33 -12.12 -0.62
C SER A 258 -12.20 -11.00 -1.21
N GLN A 259 -11.69 -9.77 -1.18
CA GLN A 259 -12.39 -8.60 -1.73
C GLN A 259 -12.50 -8.65 -3.26
N LEU A 260 -11.48 -9.18 -3.92
CA LEU A 260 -11.52 -9.38 -5.38
C LEU A 260 -12.60 -10.42 -5.77
N ARG A 261 -12.73 -11.49 -4.98
CA ARG A 261 -13.81 -12.47 -5.18
C ARG A 261 -15.19 -11.89 -4.89
N ASP A 262 -15.33 -11.04 -3.87
CA ASP A 262 -16.56 -10.32 -3.61
C ASP A 262 -16.99 -9.49 -4.82
N LEU A 263 -16.08 -8.65 -5.36
CA LEU A 263 -16.39 -7.85 -6.56
C LEU A 263 -16.74 -8.69 -7.80
N GLN A 264 -16.25 -9.93 -7.90
CA GLN A 264 -16.57 -10.84 -9.00
C GLN A 264 -17.91 -11.55 -8.82
N SER A 265 -18.49 -11.47 -7.65
CA SER A 265 -19.78 -12.12 -7.36
C SER A 265 -20.92 -11.44 -8.11
N SER A 266 -22.06 -12.14 -8.25
CA SER A 266 -23.27 -11.56 -8.84
C SER A 266 -23.90 -10.47 -7.95
N HIS A 267 -23.55 -10.45 -6.68
CA HIS A 267 -24.08 -9.51 -5.68
C HIS A 267 -22.94 -9.04 -4.76
N PRO A 268 -22.05 -8.18 -5.27
CA PRO A 268 -20.93 -7.68 -4.47
C PRO A 268 -21.44 -6.85 -3.29
N THR A 269 -20.79 -7.02 -2.14
CA THR A 269 -21.12 -6.27 -0.93
C THR A 269 -20.44 -4.93 -0.87
N THR A 270 -19.45 -4.71 -1.73
CA THR A 270 -18.68 -3.46 -1.85
C THR A 270 -18.91 -2.80 -3.20
N VAL A 271 -18.75 -1.47 -3.24
CA VAL A 271 -18.94 -0.66 -4.45
C VAL A 271 -17.71 -0.70 -5.35
N ALA A 272 -16.54 -0.50 -4.76
CA ALA A 272 -15.28 -0.42 -5.51
C ALA A 272 -14.07 -0.64 -4.60
N TRP A 273 -12.95 -0.98 -5.23
CA TRP A 273 -11.63 -1.03 -4.61
C TRP A 273 -10.60 -0.26 -5.42
N VAL A 274 -9.70 0.43 -4.74
CA VAL A 274 -8.50 1.03 -5.35
C VAL A 274 -7.34 0.06 -5.18
N ALA A 275 -6.92 -0.57 -6.27
CA ALA A 275 -5.86 -1.57 -6.28
C ALA A 275 -4.48 -0.95 -6.40
N GLN A 276 -3.47 -1.64 -5.86
CA GLN A 276 -2.05 -1.30 -5.92
C GLN A 276 -1.24 -2.46 -6.48
N PRO A 277 -0.13 -2.20 -7.21
CA PRO A 277 0.72 -3.23 -7.77
C PRO A 277 1.78 -3.71 -6.77
N PHE A 278 1.38 -4.37 -5.69
CA PHE A 278 2.27 -4.78 -4.61
C PHE A 278 3.43 -5.66 -5.07
N ILE A 279 3.21 -6.57 -6.03
CA ILE A 279 4.28 -7.39 -6.59
C ILE A 279 5.27 -6.50 -7.36
N THR A 280 4.77 -5.55 -8.17
CA THR A 280 5.63 -4.58 -8.87
C THR A 280 6.37 -3.68 -7.90
N TYR A 281 5.77 -3.34 -6.76
CA TYR A 281 6.48 -2.59 -5.71
C TYR A 281 7.70 -3.33 -5.17
N GLY A 282 7.68 -4.66 -5.12
CA GLY A 282 8.86 -5.45 -4.79
C GLY A 282 10.03 -5.22 -5.75
N TRP A 283 9.75 -5.05 -7.04
CA TRP A 283 10.77 -4.69 -8.03
C TRP A 283 11.33 -3.30 -7.80
N PHE A 284 10.50 -2.31 -7.48
CA PHE A 284 10.97 -0.97 -7.11
C PHE A 284 11.85 -0.97 -5.84
N MET A 285 11.55 -1.84 -4.87
CA MET A 285 12.37 -1.98 -3.67
C MET A 285 13.77 -2.49 -4.02
N VAL A 286 13.87 -3.46 -4.93
CA VAL A 286 15.15 -3.95 -5.44
C VAL A 286 15.84 -2.92 -6.31
N ASP A 287 15.11 -2.19 -7.18
CA ASP A 287 15.66 -1.09 -7.99
C ASP A 287 16.34 -0.02 -7.12
N GLY A 288 15.79 0.27 -5.94
CA GLY A 288 16.44 1.17 -4.98
C GLY A 288 17.84 0.71 -4.57
N LEU A 289 18.05 -0.59 -4.35
CA LEU A 289 19.35 -1.19 -4.08
C LEU A 289 20.25 -1.20 -5.32
N VAL A 290 19.69 -1.58 -6.48
CA VAL A 290 20.42 -1.59 -7.76
C VAL A 290 21.02 -0.22 -8.01
N ARG A 291 20.22 0.84 -7.93
CA ARG A 291 20.67 2.23 -8.17
C ARG A 291 21.66 2.70 -7.12
N TYR A 292 21.43 2.38 -5.86
CA TYR A 292 22.36 2.73 -4.78
C TYR A 292 23.77 2.17 -5.05
N TRP A 293 23.86 0.88 -5.42
CA TRP A 293 25.16 0.25 -5.69
C TRP A 293 25.76 0.57 -7.06
N ALA A 294 24.93 1.01 -8.03
CA ALA A 294 25.39 1.51 -9.31
C ALA A 294 25.78 3.00 -9.28
N ASP A 295 25.77 3.64 -8.09
CA ASP A 295 25.99 5.07 -7.91
C ASP A 295 25.08 5.93 -8.81
N ASP A 296 23.84 5.53 -8.94
CA ASP A 296 22.82 6.24 -9.69
C ASP A 296 21.76 6.84 -8.76
N LYS A 297 21.03 7.85 -9.24
CA LYS A 297 19.96 8.45 -8.44
C LYS A 297 18.82 7.45 -8.26
N PRO A 298 18.23 7.38 -7.06
CA PRO A 298 16.99 6.62 -6.88
C PRO A 298 15.93 7.10 -7.87
N TYR A 299 15.32 6.17 -8.56
CA TYR A 299 14.17 6.46 -9.39
C TYR A 299 12.98 6.78 -8.49
N ASP A 300 12.41 7.99 -8.64
CA ASP A 300 11.15 8.35 -8.00
C ASP A 300 10.01 8.13 -9.02
N PRO A 301 9.42 6.94 -9.06
CA PRO A 301 8.34 6.65 -10.00
C PRO A 301 7.16 7.61 -9.88
N TRP A 302 6.98 8.23 -8.70
CA TRP A 302 5.83 9.07 -8.37
C TRP A 302 5.90 10.48 -8.96
N ALA A 303 7.05 10.91 -9.42
CA ALA A 303 7.13 12.13 -10.22
C ALA A 303 6.43 11.96 -11.57
N HIS A 304 6.23 10.70 -12.01
CA HIS A 304 5.78 10.34 -13.36
C HIS A 304 4.63 9.33 -13.40
N LEU A 305 4.15 8.82 -12.25
CA LEU A 305 3.16 7.73 -12.17
C LEU A 305 1.87 8.14 -11.44
N PRO A 306 0.96 8.91 -12.07
CA PRO A 306 -0.44 8.86 -11.67
C PRO A 306 -1.08 7.46 -11.91
N ASP A 307 -0.46 6.61 -12.73
CA ASP A 307 -1.07 5.44 -13.36
C ASP A 307 -0.84 4.09 -12.65
N VAL A 308 -0.25 4.06 -11.45
CA VAL A 308 -0.03 2.78 -10.74
C VAL A 308 -1.20 2.33 -9.87
N LYS A 309 -2.34 2.98 -9.99
CA LYS A 309 -3.53 2.62 -9.22
C LYS A 309 -4.70 2.38 -10.14
N TRP A 310 -5.45 1.35 -9.83
CA TRP A 310 -6.56 0.91 -10.64
C TRP A 310 -7.85 0.92 -9.81
N ALA A 311 -8.86 1.66 -10.27
CA ALA A 311 -10.21 1.57 -9.69
C ALA A 311 -10.89 0.30 -10.21
N LEU A 312 -11.17 -0.62 -9.29
CA LEU A 312 -11.84 -1.88 -9.56
C LEU A 312 -13.32 -1.75 -9.19
N TYR A 313 -14.15 -2.12 -10.15
CA TYR A 313 -15.59 -2.23 -10.02
C TYR A 313 -16.01 -3.65 -10.44
N PRO A 314 -17.25 -4.08 -10.15
CA PRO A 314 -17.75 -5.36 -10.66
C PRO A 314 -17.60 -5.52 -12.18
N SER A 315 -17.67 -4.41 -12.92
CA SER A 315 -17.57 -4.40 -14.38
C SER A 315 -16.18 -4.66 -14.95
N ASN A 316 -15.09 -4.41 -14.17
CA ASN A 316 -13.71 -4.50 -14.67
C ASN A 316 -12.77 -5.34 -13.80
N VAL A 317 -13.22 -5.82 -12.66
CA VAL A 317 -12.36 -6.60 -11.72
C VAL A 317 -11.81 -7.87 -12.36
N LYS A 318 -12.51 -8.45 -13.34
CA LYS A 318 -12.06 -9.63 -14.07
C LYS A 318 -10.74 -9.36 -14.79
N ASP A 319 -10.60 -8.23 -15.47
CA ASP A 319 -9.37 -7.87 -16.19
C ASP A 319 -8.17 -7.75 -15.25
N PHE A 320 -8.39 -7.26 -14.02
CA PHE A 320 -7.37 -7.18 -12.99
C PHE A 320 -6.95 -8.57 -12.48
N VAL A 321 -7.91 -9.45 -12.23
CA VAL A 321 -7.64 -10.81 -11.76
C VAL A 321 -6.96 -11.64 -12.83
N ASP A 322 -7.46 -11.60 -14.07
CA ASP A 322 -6.88 -12.32 -15.20
C ASP A 322 -5.49 -11.77 -15.58
N GLY A 323 -5.23 -10.49 -15.37
CA GLY A 323 -3.94 -9.83 -15.58
C GLY A 323 -2.86 -10.15 -14.54
N GLY A 324 -3.18 -10.98 -13.53
CA GLY A 324 -2.22 -11.42 -12.50
C GLY A 324 -2.11 -10.48 -11.33
N GLN A 325 -3.21 -10.24 -10.66
CA GLN A 325 -3.37 -9.54 -9.35
C GLN A 325 -2.13 -8.85 -8.78
N SER A 326 -2.19 -7.59 -8.43
CA SER A 326 -1.05 -6.86 -7.82
C SER A 326 0.27 -6.85 -8.62
N ALA A 327 0.25 -7.33 -9.87
CA ALA A 327 1.40 -7.45 -10.77
C ALA A 327 1.15 -6.66 -12.08
N PHE A 328 0.88 -5.38 -11.95
CA PHE A 328 0.62 -4.49 -13.08
C PHE A 328 1.55 -3.26 -13.04
N PRO A 329 1.78 -2.55 -14.14
CA PRO A 329 1.27 -2.80 -15.50
C PRO A 329 1.83 -4.10 -16.11
N LYS A 330 1.13 -4.63 -17.10
CA LYS A 330 1.61 -5.81 -17.87
C LYS A 330 2.98 -5.51 -18.46
N GLY A 331 3.91 -6.48 -18.36
CA GLY A 331 5.27 -6.31 -18.87
C GLY A 331 6.22 -5.50 -17.96
N TYR A 332 5.83 -5.22 -16.71
CA TYR A 332 6.67 -4.47 -15.77
C TYR A 332 8.06 -5.08 -15.57
N GLN A 333 8.18 -6.40 -15.59
CA GLN A 333 9.46 -7.12 -15.46
C GLN A 333 10.45 -6.72 -16.55
N GLN A 334 10.02 -6.81 -17.82
CA GLN A 334 10.83 -6.44 -18.97
C GLN A 334 11.23 -4.95 -18.94
N LEU A 335 10.38 -4.08 -18.38
CA LEU A 335 10.71 -2.67 -18.21
C LEU A 335 11.86 -2.50 -17.20
N PHE A 336 11.84 -3.22 -16.06
CA PHE A 336 12.94 -3.18 -15.10
C PHE A 336 14.22 -3.81 -15.66
N GLU A 337 14.13 -4.98 -16.31
CA GLU A 337 15.27 -5.66 -16.93
C GLU A 337 15.94 -4.76 -17.98
N SER A 338 15.14 -4.06 -18.81
CA SER A 338 15.64 -3.08 -19.77
C SER A 338 16.34 -1.90 -19.08
N MET A 339 15.77 -1.37 -17.97
CA MET A 339 16.41 -0.28 -17.21
C MET A 339 17.72 -0.74 -16.57
N TRP A 340 17.82 -1.99 -16.14
CA TRP A 340 19.02 -2.58 -15.51
C TRP A 340 20.05 -3.11 -16.51
N LYS A 341 19.70 -3.14 -17.80
CA LYS A 341 20.56 -3.67 -18.88
C LYS A 341 20.94 -5.14 -18.69
N ILE A 342 19.98 -5.97 -18.30
CA ILE A 342 20.12 -7.42 -18.10
C ILE A 342 19.20 -8.19 -19.03
#